data_64413154a9db1cbc3dad4bef55866149
#
_entry.id   64413154a9db1cbc3dad4bef55866149
#
_cell.length_a   1.000
_cell.length_b   1.000
_cell.length_c   1.000
_cell.angle_alpha   90.00
_cell.angle_beta   90.00
_cell.angle_gamma   90.00
#
_symmetry.space_group_name_H-M   'P 1'
#
loop_
_entity.id
_entity.type
_entity.pdbx_description
1 polymer ?
#
loop_
_entity_poly.entity_id
_entity_poly.type
_entity_poly.pdbx_seq_one_letter_code
_entity_poly.pdbx_strand_id
1 'polypeptide(L)'
;MSKPPETTPSGILSRRPLQAYQKIFFMLEDKASPFYLAPGESMEQSVSAGCSIWLVAQGVFTVARQPDGIWLGTASAPFIIGLSGLFSQPNENYSLIAQNSCQGISVERDLFFHCIEQNNLWQEIAHIQAWLLELLLFRDRWISSGDAYQMIRRQLLNLMKLPYDIRISTPVESYIRKHTHLSRSSVFRILSQLRKGKFILIKKGKLINVARLPERY
;
A
#
# COMPACT_ATOMS: atom_id res chain seq x y z
N MET A 1 -0.36 -23.44 -26.65
CA MET A 1 0.34 -22.71 -25.58
C MET A 1 -0.71 -22.11 -24.65
N SER A 2 -0.90 -22.66 -23.48
CA SER A 2 -1.85 -22.18 -22.48
C SER A 2 -1.37 -20.82 -21.96
N LYS A 3 -2.25 -19.82 -21.97
CA LYS A 3 -2.00 -18.49 -21.40
C LYS A 3 -1.58 -18.67 -19.94
N PRO A 4 -0.47 -18.06 -19.47
CA PRO A 4 -0.09 -18.17 -18.07
C PRO A 4 -1.24 -17.60 -17.20
N PRO A 5 -1.50 -18.17 -16.01
CA PRO A 5 -2.57 -17.71 -15.16
C PRO A 5 -2.41 -16.23 -14.87
N GLU A 6 -3.45 -15.43 -15.10
CA GLU A 6 -3.45 -14.00 -14.78
C GLU A 6 -3.23 -13.85 -13.28
N THR A 7 -2.07 -13.32 -12.90
CA THR A 7 -1.75 -13.04 -11.51
C THR A 7 -2.67 -11.94 -11.02
N THR A 8 -3.65 -12.29 -10.21
CA THR A 8 -4.59 -11.33 -9.61
C THR A 8 -4.03 -10.79 -8.28
N PRO A 9 -4.43 -9.58 -7.84
CA PRO A 9 -4.03 -9.06 -6.53
C PRO A 9 -4.35 -10.03 -5.38
N SER A 10 -5.51 -10.67 -5.42
CA SER A 10 -5.92 -11.67 -4.43
C SER A 10 -5.02 -12.90 -4.41
N GLY A 11 -4.53 -13.35 -5.57
CA GLY A 11 -3.60 -14.47 -5.66
C GLY A 11 -2.22 -14.17 -5.08
N ILE A 12 -1.73 -12.92 -5.16
CA ILE A 12 -0.46 -12.52 -4.52
C ILE A 12 -0.66 -12.38 -3.01
N LEU A 13 -1.75 -11.77 -2.57
CA LEU A 13 -2.04 -11.58 -1.15
C LEU A 13 -2.23 -12.91 -0.41
N SER A 14 -2.79 -13.94 -1.06
CA SER A 14 -2.95 -15.28 -0.47
C SER A 14 -1.62 -16.03 -0.28
N ARG A 15 -0.55 -15.62 -0.99
CA ARG A 15 0.79 -16.20 -0.88
C ARG A 15 1.70 -15.47 0.11
N ARG A 16 1.13 -14.58 0.94
CA ARG A 16 1.89 -13.89 1.99
C ARG A 16 2.58 -14.91 2.90
N PRO A 17 3.89 -14.78 3.17
CA PRO A 17 4.63 -15.72 3.99
C PRO A 17 4.36 -15.52 5.49
N LEU A 18 3.13 -15.84 5.94
CA LEU A 18 2.68 -15.58 7.31
C LEU A 18 3.57 -16.20 8.38
N GLN A 19 4.08 -17.41 8.13
CA GLN A 19 4.99 -18.08 9.06
C GLN A 19 6.31 -17.30 9.26
N ALA A 20 6.85 -16.71 8.19
CA ALA A 20 8.05 -15.90 8.28
C ALA A 20 7.80 -14.63 9.14
N TYR A 21 6.66 -13.97 8.93
CA TYR A 21 6.26 -12.85 9.80
C TYR A 21 6.15 -13.26 11.26
N GLN A 22 5.46 -14.36 11.57
CA GLN A 22 5.27 -14.85 12.93
C GLN A 22 6.59 -15.15 13.64
N LYS A 23 7.53 -15.82 12.98
CA LYS A 23 8.85 -16.11 13.54
C LYS A 23 9.61 -14.84 13.90
N ILE A 24 9.63 -13.85 12.98
CA ILE A 24 10.33 -12.58 13.19
C ILE A 24 9.68 -11.79 14.34
N PHE A 25 8.35 -11.72 14.38
CA PHE A 25 7.65 -11.05 15.49
C PHE A 25 8.00 -11.67 16.84
N PHE A 26 7.90 -12.98 16.94
CA PHE A 26 8.20 -13.71 18.17
C PHE A 26 9.61 -13.45 18.71
N MET A 27 10.60 -13.36 17.81
CA MET A 27 12.00 -13.13 18.19
C MET A 27 12.31 -11.69 18.63
N LEU A 28 11.41 -10.74 18.31
CA LEU A 28 11.63 -9.30 18.56
C LEU A 28 10.69 -8.73 19.63
N GLU A 29 9.65 -9.46 20.04
CA GLU A 29 8.58 -8.97 20.92
C GLU A 29 9.11 -8.37 22.23
N ASP A 30 10.07 -9.04 22.87
CA ASP A 30 10.66 -8.60 24.15
C ASP A 30 11.77 -7.54 23.97
N LYS A 31 12.20 -7.22 22.75
CA LYS A 31 13.34 -6.36 22.43
C LYS A 31 12.95 -5.06 21.75
N ALA A 32 11.68 -4.90 21.42
CA ALA A 32 11.15 -3.83 20.62
C ALA A 32 10.25 -2.89 21.42
N SER A 33 10.12 -1.66 20.97
CA SER A 33 9.18 -0.69 21.53
C SER A 33 7.80 -0.82 20.91
N PRO A 34 6.73 -1.04 21.68
CA PRO A 34 5.39 -1.12 21.13
C PRO A 34 4.93 0.25 20.62
N PHE A 35 4.09 0.24 19.56
CA PHE A 35 3.39 1.42 19.09
C PHE A 35 1.91 1.14 18.87
N TYR A 36 1.12 2.20 18.99
CA TYR A 36 -0.30 2.22 18.68
C TYR A 36 -0.62 3.47 17.86
N LEU A 37 -1.44 3.33 16.82
CA LEU A 37 -1.95 4.42 16.01
C LEU A 37 -3.48 4.35 15.94
N ALA A 38 -4.13 5.43 16.29
CA ALA A 38 -5.56 5.59 16.08
C ALA A 38 -5.87 5.82 14.59
N PRO A 39 -7.11 5.61 14.14
CA PRO A 39 -7.50 5.88 12.76
C PRO A 39 -7.15 7.31 12.33
N GLY A 40 -6.44 7.45 11.22
CA GLY A 40 -5.97 8.73 10.66
C GLY A 40 -4.63 9.21 11.20
N GLU A 41 -4.10 8.65 12.28
CA GLU A 41 -2.75 8.95 12.75
C GLU A 41 -1.69 8.39 11.82
N SER A 42 -0.53 9.02 11.83
CA SER A 42 0.62 8.62 11.01
C SER A 42 1.91 8.56 11.81
N MET A 43 2.78 7.64 11.40
CA MET A 43 4.17 7.53 11.84
C MET A 43 5.07 7.74 10.62
N GLU A 44 6.16 8.51 10.75
CA GLU A 44 7.11 8.77 9.69
C GLU A 44 8.43 8.06 9.95
N GLN A 45 8.98 7.44 8.92
CA GLN A 45 10.33 6.89 8.96
C GLN A 45 11.30 8.01 8.63
N SER A 46 12.17 8.34 9.60
CA SER A 46 13.21 9.36 9.40
C SER A 46 14.54 8.68 9.09
N VAL A 47 15.14 9.00 7.97
CA VAL A 47 16.49 8.54 7.60
C VAL A 47 17.54 9.12 8.53
N SER A 48 17.32 10.34 9.05
CA SER A 48 18.27 11.05 9.93
C SER A 48 18.24 10.59 11.38
N ALA A 49 17.17 9.94 11.84
CA ALA A 49 17.01 9.51 13.24
C ALA A 49 17.38 8.03 13.48
N GLY A 50 18.09 7.38 12.53
CA GLY A 50 18.31 5.94 12.56
C GLY A 50 17.08 5.20 12.01
N CYS A 51 17.25 4.46 10.91
CA CYS A 51 16.12 3.72 10.29
C CYS A 51 15.54 2.71 11.28
N SER A 52 14.34 2.95 11.77
CA SER A 52 13.59 1.96 12.53
C SER A 52 12.87 1.00 11.59
N ILE A 53 12.84 -0.27 11.96
CA ILE A 53 12.03 -1.30 11.30
C ILE A 53 10.70 -1.39 12.06
N TRP A 54 9.59 -1.26 11.34
CA TRP A 54 8.26 -1.34 11.94
C TRP A 54 7.58 -2.65 11.59
N LEU A 55 7.19 -3.38 12.60
CA LEU A 55 6.43 -4.62 12.47
C LEU A 55 4.99 -4.35 12.88
N VAL A 56 4.10 -4.22 11.91
CA VAL A 56 2.67 -4.00 12.15
C VAL A 56 2.01 -5.35 12.40
N ALA A 57 1.50 -5.55 13.63
CA ALA A 57 0.87 -6.80 14.08
C ALA A 57 -0.63 -6.83 13.79
N GLN A 58 -1.31 -5.67 13.86
CA GLN A 58 -2.75 -5.53 13.62
C GLN A 58 -3.05 -4.24 12.88
N GLY A 59 -4.14 -4.24 12.13
CA GLY A 59 -4.69 -3.08 11.45
C GLY A 59 -4.52 -3.07 9.95
N VAL A 60 -5.12 -2.03 9.35
CA VAL A 60 -5.03 -1.67 7.93
C VAL A 60 -4.44 -0.28 7.86
N PHE A 61 -3.46 -0.10 7.00
CA PHE A 61 -2.73 1.16 6.88
C PHE A 61 -2.36 1.43 5.43
N THR A 62 -2.06 2.68 5.14
CA THR A 62 -1.53 3.13 3.86
C THR A 62 -0.07 3.51 4.03
N VAL A 63 0.78 3.07 3.12
CA VAL A 63 2.16 3.55 3.01
C VAL A 63 2.18 4.69 2.01
N ALA A 64 2.69 5.84 2.43
CA ALA A 64 2.87 7.01 1.58
C ALA A 64 4.35 7.39 1.49
N ARG A 65 4.77 7.86 0.32
CA ARG A 65 6.12 8.38 0.09
C ARG A 65 6.19 9.83 0.56
N GLN A 66 7.31 10.21 1.12
CA GLN A 66 7.59 11.59 1.51
C GLN A 66 8.66 12.21 0.59
N PRO A 67 8.63 13.50 0.32
CA PRO A 67 7.67 14.52 0.83
C PRO A 67 6.39 14.70 -0.02
N ASP A 68 6.24 14.01 -1.17
CA ASP A 68 5.15 14.25 -2.11
C ASP A 68 3.79 13.68 -1.68
N GLY A 69 3.74 12.90 -0.61
CA GLY A 69 2.53 12.32 -0.06
C GLY A 69 1.83 11.30 -0.97
N ILE A 70 2.53 10.78 -1.99
CA ILE A 70 1.96 9.78 -2.90
C ILE A 70 1.75 8.46 -2.17
N TRP A 71 0.52 7.97 -2.20
CA TRP A 71 0.18 6.69 -1.62
C TRP A 71 0.74 5.54 -2.46
N LEU A 72 1.66 4.80 -1.86
CA LEU A 72 2.26 3.63 -2.48
C LEU A 72 1.31 2.45 -2.49
N GLY A 73 0.49 2.32 -1.47
CA GLY A 73 -0.53 1.28 -1.38
C GLY A 73 -1.11 1.16 0.01
N THR A 74 -2.25 0.47 0.08
CA THR A 74 -2.86 0.08 1.36
C THR A 74 -2.53 -1.39 1.62
N ALA A 75 -2.08 -1.68 2.82
CA ALA A 75 -1.73 -3.01 3.29
C ALA A 75 -2.46 -3.33 4.59
N SER A 76 -2.56 -4.62 4.90
CA SER A 76 -3.06 -5.12 6.18
C SER A 76 -1.95 -5.87 6.92
N ALA A 77 -2.00 -5.88 8.22
CA ALA A 77 -1.13 -6.70 9.06
C ALA A 77 -1.30 -8.23 8.77
N PRO A 78 -0.26 -9.06 9.09
CA PRO A 78 1.06 -8.66 9.53
C PRO A 78 1.90 -8.09 8.39
N PHE A 79 2.74 -7.10 8.70
CA PHE A 79 3.58 -6.44 7.69
C PHE A 79 4.85 -5.87 8.32
N ILE A 80 5.95 -5.83 7.56
CA ILE A 80 7.21 -5.21 7.99
C ILE A 80 7.56 -4.07 7.05
N ILE A 81 7.82 -2.90 7.61
CA ILE A 81 8.26 -1.69 6.89
C ILE A 81 9.70 -1.37 7.27
N GLY A 82 10.49 -0.94 6.31
CA GLY A 82 11.89 -0.55 6.52
C GLY A 82 12.92 -1.60 6.10
N LEU A 83 12.51 -2.79 5.62
CA LEU A 83 13.45 -3.84 5.18
C LEU A 83 14.39 -3.38 4.05
N SER A 84 13.98 -2.43 3.22
CA SER A 84 14.84 -1.85 2.18
C SER A 84 16.06 -1.10 2.75
N GLY A 85 15.95 -0.61 3.98
CA GLY A 85 17.02 0.10 4.68
C GLY A 85 18.01 -0.77 5.44
N LEU A 86 17.87 -2.11 5.40
CA LEU A 86 18.76 -3.01 6.15
C LEU A 86 20.21 -2.95 5.66
N PHE A 87 20.42 -2.87 4.35
CA PHE A 87 21.75 -2.93 3.72
C PHE A 87 22.14 -1.64 3.02
N SER A 88 21.21 -0.72 2.83
CA SER A 88 21.45 0.56 2.18
C SER A 88 20.68 1.67 2.89
N GLN A 89 21.17 2.90 2.85
CA GLN A 89 20.37 4.04 3.28
C GLN A 89 19.30 4.29 2.21
N PRO A 90 18.01 4.23 2.55
CA PRO A 90 16.96 4.56 1.60
C PRO A 90 17.04 6.07 1.27
N ASN A 91 16.92 6.39 -0.01
CA ASN A 91 16.89 7.79 -0.47
C ASN A 91 15.55 8.48 -0.23
N GLU A 92 14.54 7.74 0.19
CA GLU A 92 13.17 8.25 0.36
C GLU A 92 12.64 7.87 1.74
N ASN A 93 11.93 8.80 2.35
CA ASN A 93 11.19 8.58 3.58
C ASN A 93 9.79 8.04 3.25
N TYR A 94 9.28 7.23 4.15
CA TYR A 94 7.92 6.71 4.06
C TYR A 94 7.15 7.06 5.33
N SER A 95 5.84 7.23 5.18
CA SER A 95 4.92 7.31 6.31
C SER A 95 3.92 6.16 6.27
N LEU A 96 3.59 5.66 7.45
CA LEU A 96 2.49 4.75 7.67
C LEU A 96 1.31 5.57 8.17
N ILE A 97 0.17 5.49 7.49
CA ILE A 97 -1.07 6.19 7.85
C ILE A 97 -2.12 5.14 8.21
N ALA A 98 -2.54 5.12 9.46
CA ALA A 98 -3.52 4.16 9.97
C ALA A 98 -4.90 4.41 9.35
N GLN A 99 -5.50 3.38 8.75
CA GLN A 99 -6.88 3.44 8.22
C GLN A 99 -7.91 3.00 9.27
N ASN A 100 -7.50 2.12 10.16
CA ASN A 100 -8.19 1.77 11.40
C ASN A 100 -7.14 1.68 12.52
N SER A 101 -7.50 1.24 13.71
CA SER A 101 -6.54 1.04 14.80
C SER A 101 -5.43 0.11 14.35
N CYS A 102 -4.18 0.60 14.40
CA CYS A 102 -2.98 -0.15 14.09
C CYS A 102 -2.12 -0.29 15.33
N GLN A 103 -1.54 -1.46 15.51
CA GLN A 103 -0.58 -1.72 16.58
C GLN A 103 0.54 -2.64 16.10
N GLY A 104 1.69 -2.48 16.70
CA GLY A 104 2.88 -3.22 16.33
C GLY A 104 4.06 -2.87 17.22
N ILE A 105 5.25 -3.20 16.73
CA ILE A 105 6.52 -2.93 17.41
C ILE A 105 7.48 -2.21 16.48
N SER A 106 8.28 -1.33 17.05
CA SER A 106 9.36 -0.60 16.38
C SER A 106 10.70 -1.06 16.94
N VAL A 107 11.62 -1.37 16.04
CA VAL A 107 12.97 -1.88 16.38
C VAL A 107 14.00 -1.04 15.66
N GLU A 108 15.09 -0.69 16.33
CA GLU A 108 16.25 -0.08 15.68
C GLU A 108 16.85 -1.03 14.65
N ARG A 109 17.31 -0.49 13.52
CA ARG A 109 17.85 -1.27 12.40
C ARG A 109 18.94 -2.25 12.82
N ASP A 110 19.91 -1.75 13.61
CA ASP A 110 21.10 -2.54 13.98
C ASP A 110 20.72 -3.67 14.96
N LEU A 111 19.81 -3.41 15.89
CA LEU A 111 19.23 -4.44 16.75
C LEU A 111 18.45 -5.47 15.95
N PHE A 112 17.62 -5.03 15.00
CA PHE A 112 16.89 -5.93 14.11
C PHE A 112 17.85 -6.83 13.32
N PHE A 113 18.87 -6.23 12.68
CA PHE A 113 19.89 -6.96 11.92
C PHE A 113 20.57 -8.01 12.78
N HIS A 114 21.03 -7.63 13.96
CA HIS A 114 21.68 -8.54 14.90
C HIS A 114 20.78 -9.71 15.34
N CYS A 115 19.50 -9.44 15.61
CA CYS A 115 18.54 -10.48 15.95
C CYS A 115 18.31 -11.45 14.79
N ILE A 116 18.19 -10.97 13.55
CA ILE A 116 18.03 -11.80 12.36
C ILE A 116 19.26 -12.69 12.16
N GLU A 117 20.47 -12.15 12.29
CA GLU A 117 21.74 -12.87 12.16
C GLU A 117 21.87 -13.96 13.21
N GLN A 118 21.71 -13.62 14.49
CA GLN A 118 21.87 -14.57 15.60
C GLN A 118 20.89 -15.74 15.56
N ASN A 119 19.68 -15.51 15.04
CA ASN A 119 18.63 -16.53 14.96
C ASN A 119 18.50 -17.18 13.59
N ASN A 120 19.45 -16.87 12.66
CA ASN A 120 19.50 -17.41 11.31
C ASN A 120 18.17 -17.25 10.53
N LEU A 121 17.56 -16.06 10.63
CA LEU A 121 16.24 -15.74 10.04
C LEU A 121 16.33 -15.08 8.65
N TRP A 122 17.48 -15.17 7.98
CA TRP A 122 17.67 -14.57 6.64
C TRP A 122 16.75 -15.20 5.58
N GLN A 123 16.43 -16.48 5.72
CA GLN A 123 15.49 -17.14 4.82
C GLN A 123 14.08 -16.54 4.96
N GLU A 124 13.63 -16.26 6.16
CA GLU A 124 12.37 -15.59 6.43
C GLU A 124 12.32 -14.18 5.83
N ILE A 125 13.40 -13.42 5.99
CA ILE A 125 13.55 -12.11 5.36
C ILE A 125 13.48 -12.22 3.83
N ALA A 126 14.21 -13.19 3.23
CA ALA A 126 14.19 -13.41 1.79
C ALA A 126 12.79 -13.75 1.27
N HIS A 127 12.03 -14.60 1.98
CA HIS A 127 10.64 -14.92 1.61
C HIS A 127 9.74 -13.67 1.64
N ILE A 128 9.88 -12.83 2.68
CA ILE A 128 9.11 -11.58 2.80
C ILE A 128 9.50 -10.61 1.68
N GLN A 129 10.79 -10.43 1.42
CA GLN A 129 11.26 -9.53 0.35
C GLN A 129 10.84 -10.01 -1.04
N ALA A 130 10.90 -11.31 -1.32
CA ALA A 130 10.44 -11.90 -2.57
C ALA A 130 8.93 -11.62 -2.78
N TRP A 131 8.12 -11.81 -1.75
CA TRP A 131 6.70 -11.51 -1.80
C TRP A 131 6.42 -10.01 -1.99
N LEU A 132 7.16 -9.13 -1.31
CA LEU A 132 7.07 -7.68 -1.50
C LEU A 132 7.46 -7.27 -2.92
N LEU A 133 8.52 -7.88 -3.47
CA LEU A 133 8.92 -7.65 -4.86
C LEU A 133 7.83 -8.06 -5.84
N GLU A 134 7.17 -9.22 -5.65
CA GLU A 134 6.01 -9.60 -6.47
C GLU A 134 4.88 -8.56 -6.42
N LEU A 135 4.59 -8.02 -5.24
CA LEU A 135 3.59 -6.94 -5.09
C LEU A 135 3.99 -5.69 -5.87
N LEU A 136 5.26 -5.28 -5.78
CA LEU A 136 5.79 -4.11 -6.49
C LEU A 136 5.78 -4.31 -8.00
N LEU A 137 6.23 -5.46 -8.50
CA LEU A 137 6.21 -5.80 -9.92
C LEU A 137 4.78 -5.89 -10.46
N PHE A 138 3.86 -6.41 -9.66
CA PHE A 138 2.44 -6.41 -10.02
C PHE A 138 1.92 -4.97 -10.14
N ARG A 139 2.24 -4.11 -9.16
CA ARG A 139 1.87 -2.70 -9.19
C ARG A 139 2.49 -1.98 -10.39
N ASP A 140 3.77 -2.18 -10.65
CA ASP A 140 4.49 -1.56 -11.77
C ASP A 140 3.88 -1.91 -13.12
N ARG A 141 3.54 -3.17 -13.34
CA ARG A 141 2.80 -3.60 -14.54
C ARG A 141 1.53 -2.79 -14.79
N TRP A 142 0.83 -2.41 -13.73
CA TRP A 142 -0.40 -1.63 -13.82
C TRP A 142 -0.15 -0.13 -14.00
N ILE A 143 0.95 0.38 -13.48
CA ILE A 143 1.37 1.77 -13.66
C ILE A 143 1.96 1.97 -15.06
N SER A 144 2.80 1.05 -15.51
CA SER A 144 3.50 1.10 -16.81
C SER A 144 2.60 0.79 -18.01
N SER A 145 1.39 0.24 -17.80
CA SER A 145 0.42 0.02 -18.88
C SER A 145 -0.10 1.32 -19.54
N GLY A 146 0.43 2.48 -19.15
CA GLY A 146 0.46 3.73 -19.92
C GLY A 146 -0.89 4.41 -20.17
N ASP A 147 -2.00 3.79 -19.85
CA ASP A 147 -3.33 4.32 -20.11
C ASP A 147 -3.90 4.98 -18.86
N ALA A 148 -3.90 6.31 -18.85
CA ALA A 148 -4.51 7.11 -17.79
C ALA A 148 -5.96 6.70 -17.50
N TYR A 149 -6.69 6.25 -18.52
CA TYR A 149 -8.03 5.72 -18.37
C TYR A 149 -8.05 4.45 -17.53
N GLN A 150 -7.17 3.48 -17.78
CA GLN A 150 -7.11 2.23 -17.02
C GLN A 150 -6.76 2.47 -15.54
N MET A 151 -5.85 3.40 -15.27
CA MET A 151 -5.55 3.80 -13.90
C MET A 151 -6.79 4.37 -13.21
N ILE A 152 -7.49 5.30 -13.84
CA ILE A 152 -8.70 5.91 -13.29
C ILE A 152 -9.83 4.87 -13.14
N ARG A 153 -10.04 4.03 -14.16
CA ARG A 153 -11.03 2.94 -14.13
C ARG A 153 -10.84 2.05 -12.91
N ARG A 154 -9.60 1.66 -12.63
CA ARG A 154 -9.25 0.84 -11.47
C ARG A 154 -9.57 1.55 -10.16
N GLN A 155 -9.18 2.82 -10.01
CA GLN A 155 -9.44 3.56 -8.78
C GLN A 155 -10.94 3.79 -8.56
N LEU A 156 -11.72 4.00 -9.59
CA LEU A 156 -13.18 4.05 -9.50
C LEU A 156 -13.77 2.74 -8.99
N LEU A 157 -13.31 1.60 -9.51
CA LEU A 157 -13.75 0.27 -9.07
C LEU A 157 -13.31 -0.04 -7.63
N ASN A 158 -12.11 0.38 -7.24
CA ASN A 158 -11.63 0.23 -5.87
C ASN A 158 -12.45 1.10 -4.90
N LEU A 159 -12.72 2.35 -5.27
CA LEU A 159 -13.56 3.24 -4.46
C LEU A 159 -14.99 2.69 -4.29
N MET A 160 -15.53 2.01 -5.30
CA MET A 160 -16.84 1.35 -5.22
C MET A 160 -16.88 0.17 -4.23
N LYS A 161 -15.74 -0.48 -3.96
CA LYS A 161 -15.65 -1.58 -2.98
C LYS A 161 -15.62 -1.11 -1.53
N LEU A 162 -15.35 0.19 -1.30
CA LEU A 162 -15.35 0.74 0.05
C LEU A 162 -16.78 0.82 0.62
N PRO A 163 -16.94 0.76 1.94
CA PRO A 163 -18.21 1.02 2.61
C PRO A 163 -18.83 2.34 2.15
N TYR A 164 -20.14 2.38 2.12
CA TYR A 164 -20.89 3.52 1.54
C TYR A 164 -20.53 4.87 2.20
N ASP A 165 -20.46 4.90 3.52
CA ASP A 165 -20.11 6.07 4.33
C ASP A 165 -18.71 6.62 3.99
N ILE A 166 -17.71 5.75 3.84
CA ILE A 166 -16.36 6.11 3.44
C ILE A 166 -16.35 6.63 2.01
N ARG A 167 -17.07 5.96 1.10
CA ARG A 167 -17.14 6.34 -0.31
C ARG A 167 -17.75 7.71 -0.50
N ILE A 168 -18.86 8.04 0.19
CA ILE A 168 -19.52 9.33 0.07
C ILE A 168 -18.83 10.46 0.84
N SER A 169 -17.94 10.14 1.77
CA SER A 169 -17.07 11.13 2.41
C SER A 169 -15.85 11.48 1.58
N THR A 170 -15.42 10.60 0.67
CA THR A 170 -14.17 10.68 -0.09
C THR A 170 -14.36 11.40 -1.44
N PRO A 171 -13.68 12.54 -1.72
CA PRO A 171 -13.71 13.17 -3.04
C PRO A 171 -13.02 12.29 -4.09
N VAL A 172 -13.73 12.00 -5.19
CA VAL A 172 -13.24 11.07 -6.26
C VAL A 172 -11.91 11.53 -6.84
N GLU A 173 -11.76 12.81 -7.14
CA GLU A 173 -10.55 13.37 -7.74
C GLU A 173 -9.35 13.21 -6.79
N SER A 174 -9.53 13.60 -5.55
CA SER A 174 -8.49 13.48 -4.52
C SER A 174 -8.09 12.03 -4.29
N TYR A 175 -9.05 11.11 -4.25
CA TYR A 175 -8.79 9.68 -4.13
C TYR A 175 -7.93 9.16 -5.29
N ILE A 176 -8.33 9.47 -6.53
CA ILE A 176 -7.58 9.04 -7.72
C ILE A 176 -6.17 9.60 -7.71
N ARG A 177 -5.99 10.89 -7.43
CA ARG A 177 -4.66 11.51 -7.40
C ARG A 177 -3.74 10.93 -6.33
N LYS A 178 -4.26 10.64 -5.15
CA LYS A 178 -3.49 9.99 -4.08
C LYS A 178 -2.99 8.58 -4.46
N HIS A 179 -3.72 7.89 -5.34
CA HIS A 179 -3.38 6.52 -5.76
C HIS A 179 -2.71 6.44 -7.13
N THR A 180 -2.51 7.59 -7.81
CA THR A 180 -1.89 7.65 -9.14
C THR A 180 -1.00 8.88 -9.24
N HIS A 181 -0.08 8.89 -10.20
CA HIS A 181 0.73 10.07 -10.53
C HIS A 181 0.09 10.98 -11.60
N LEU A 182 -1.20 10.80 -11.86
CA LEU A 182 -1.90 11.59 -12.87
C LEU A 182 -2.10 13.03 -12.42
N SER A 183 -1.92 13.96 -13.36
CA SER A 183 -2.21 15.37 -13.11
C SER A 183 -3.70 15.60 -12.87
N ARG A 184 -4.02 16.65 -12.12
CA ARG A 184 -5.42 17.04 -11.86
C ARG A 184 -6.22 17.22 -13.14
N SER A 185 -5.64 17.87 -14.14
CA SER A 185 -6.28 18.09 -15.44
C SER A 185 -6.58 16.78 -16.18
N SER A 186 -5.66 15.82 -16.16
CA SER A 186 -5.87 14.49 -16.75
C SER A 186 -7.01 13.74 -16.07
N VAL A 187 -7.05 13.75 -14.74
CA VAL A 187 -8.13 13.13 -13.96
C VAL A 187 -9.47 13.76 -14.29
N PHE A 188 -9.57 15.11 -14.25
CA PHE A 188 -10.82 15.81 -14.55
C PHE A 188 -11.30 15.56 -15.97
N ARG A 189 -10.41 15.56 -16.96
CA ARG A 189 -10.76 15.30 -18.36
C ARG A 189 -11.44 13.94 -18.52
N ILE A 190 -10.82 12.89 -17.99
CA ILE A 190 -11.36 11.52 -18.11
C ILE A 190 -12.65 11.36 -17.30
N LEU A 191 -12.71 11.87 -16.06
CA LEU A 191 -13.94 11.83 -15.25
C LEU A 191 -15.10 12.58 -15.94
N SER A 192 -14.83 13.71 -16.59
CA SER A 192 -15.83 14.46 -17.35
C SER A 192 -16.39 13.66 -18.52
N GLN A 193 -15.52 12.99 -19.26
CA GLN A 193 -15.91 12.12 -20.39
C GLN A 193 -16.76 10.94 -19.88
N LEU A 194 -16.33 10.26 -18.81
CA LEU A 194 -17.08 9.15 -18.22
C LEU A 194 -18.47 9.58 -17.70
N ARG A 195 -18.58 10.79 -17.14
CA ARG A 195 -19.87 11.37 -16.76
C ARG A 195 -20.77 11.64 -17.95
N LYS A 196 -20.23 12.26 -19.01
CA LYS A 196 -20.97 12.52 -20.26
C LYS A 196 -21.48 11.22 -20.88
N GLY A 197 -20.64 10.16 -20.87
CA GLY A 197 -21.02 8.83 -21.33
C GLY A 197 -21.93 8.04 -20.38
N LYS A 198 -22.35 8.64 -19.24
CA LYS A 198 -23.20 8.00 -18.21
C LYS A 198 -22.59 6.72 -17.60
N PHE A 199 -21.27 6.54 -17.72
CA PHE A 199 -20.56 5.39 -17.12
C PHE A 199 -20.37 5.53 -15.61
N ILE A 200 -20.37 6.77 -15.10
CA ILE A 200 -20.24 7.07 -13.68
C ILE A 200 -21.23 8.13 -13.24
N LEU A 201 -21.71 8.01 -12.00
CA LEU A 201 -22.54 9.01 -11.35
C LEU A 201 -21.74 9.64 -10.23
N ILE A 202 -21.41 10.93 -10.37
CA ILE A 202 -20.73 11.75 -9.35
C ILE A 202 -21.68 12.87 -8.93
N LYS A 203 -21.95 12.98 -7.60
CA LYS A 203 -22.70 14.11 -7.00
C LYS A 203 -21.83 14.83 -6.00
N LYS A 204 -21.75 16.16 -6.09
CA LYS A 204 -20.90 16.99 -5.20
C LYS A 204 -19.47 16.47 -5.03
N GLY A 205 -18.86 16.00 -6.13
CA GLY A 205 -17.50 15.45 -6.11
C GLY A 205 -17.34 14.04 -5.54
N LYS A 206 -18.44 13.37 -5.16
CA LYS A 206 -18.45 12.02 -4.57
C LYS A 206 -18.98 10.98 -5.54
N LEU A 207 -18.36 9.76 -5.53
CA LEU A 207 -18.77 8.67 -6.38
C LEU A 207 -20.03 8.00 -5.82
N ILE A 208 -21.13 8.07 -6.56
CA ILE A 208 -22.39 7.44 -6.17
C ILE A 208 -22.50 6.06 -6.80
N ASN A 209 -22.24 5.96 -8.10
CA ASN A 209 -22.36 4.70 -8.82
C ASN A 209 -21.38 4.63 -9.99
N VAL A 210 -21.05 3.40 -10.37
CA VAL A 210 -20.26 3.06 -11.55
C VAL A 210 -21.06 2.04 -12.34
N ALA A 211 -21.43 2.37 -13.58
CA ALA A 211 -21.99 1.43 -14.54
C ALA A 211 -20.86 0.56 -15.14
N ARG A 212 -21.19 -0.27 -16.14
CA ARG A 212 -20.18 -1.06 -16.84
C ARG A 212 -19.19 -0.15 -17.58
N LEU A 213 -18.00 0.01 -17.02
CA LEU A 213 -16.92 0.80 -17.66
C LEU A 213 -16.37 0.06 -18.88
N PRO A 214 -16.13 0.74 -20.01
CA PRO A 214 -15.48 0.13 -21.17
C PRO A 214 -14.10 -0.43 -20.81
N GLU A 215 -13.65 -1.43 -21.55
CA GLU A 215 -12.28 -1.98 -21.34
C GLU A 215 -11.21 -1.05 -21.91
N ARG A 216 -11.54 -0.30 -22.97
CA ARG A 216 -10.68 0.75 -23.59
C ARG A 216 -11.50 2.01 -23.79
N TYR A 217 -10.83 3.14 -23.71
CA TYR A 217 -11.48 4.46 -23.85
C TYR A 217 -10.62 5.40 -24.69
#